data_f5ecaab721571eeeb6924048c0e457e1
#
_entry.id   f5ecaab721571eeeb6924048c0e457e1
#
_cell.length_a   1.000
_cell.length_b   1.000
_cell.length_c   1.000
_cell.angle_alpha   90.00
_cell.angle_beta   90.00
_cell.angle_gamma   90.00
#
_symmetry.space_group_name_H-M   'P 1'
#
loop_
_entity.id
_entity.type
_entity.pdbx_description
1 polymer ?
#
loop_
_entity_poly.entity_id
_entity_poly.type
_entity_poly.pdbx_seq_one_letter_code
_entity_poly.pdbx_strand_id
1 'polypeptide(L)'
;MVEMGAEAVPLRAPGVSDLVSELGLTDSMRHPAPGGTLLSSRRGVVEMPAGVTPVGPTKLLPTITSRILSPIGLLRAGLEPFTSRPHPDDVSVGQFISERFGDEVGRAVVDPLLGGIHAADVDSFSLAVAAPALRQTVRKGESLVTGTLKRNAVATWSRIRHRPQPSGPRTPATATWERGLVTLPEALAGDLTVHTNTRATGIRQVGHEWVVTVTGPRGIGSVAADDVIIATPARVAAALLSTAHPDASELLSRCESTTVATLVVRTDQVDHPIATAQTWFIGSEWSPLVRQVTNLSTKWHLSEPTLRIAMGRHGGTPIDDLSDADLVTMTMAELERLGLSAHPHDHVIERHRGAMPQPAPGHRERMATLATVLDDTGLHVGGAGIDGAGVGTAIVAGRRLARQITSKEEEK
;
A
#
# COMPACT_ATOMS: atom_id res chain seq x y z
N MET A 1 -14.49 17.03 5.00
CA MET A 1 -13.05 16.93 4.60
C MET A 1 -12.89 15.67 3.78
N VAL A 2 -12.09 15.66 2.73
CA VAL A 2 -11.84 14.52 1.86
C VAL A 2 -10.33 14.27 1.81
N GLU A 3 -9.93 13.01 1.99
CA GLU A 3 -8.54 12.59 1.97
C GLU A 3 -8.01 12.47 0.54
N MET A 4 -6.93 13.16 0.24
CA MET A 4 -6.24 13.10 -1.06
C MET A 4 -5.11 12.03 -1.08
N GLY A 5 -4.68 11.58 0.09
CA GLY A 5 -3.70 10.50 0.28
C GLY A 5 -4.33 9.21 0.80
N ALA A 6 -3.81 8.69 1.89
CA ALA A 6 -4.42 7.56 2.60
C ALA A 6 -5.78 7.97 3.18
N GLU A 7 -6.75 7.07 3.14
CA GLU A 7 -8.14 7.37 3.50
C GLU A 7 -8.53 6.81 4.88
N ALA A 8 -7.96 5.67 5.25
CA ALA A 8 -8.27 4.99 6.50
C ALA A 8 -7.10 4.13 6.97
N VAL A 9 -7.02 3.87 8.27
CA VAL A 9 -6.03 2.97 8.87
C VAL A 9 -6.59 1.55 8.94
N PRO A 10 -5.81 0.52 8.60
CA PRO A 10 -6.21 -0.88 8.75
C PRO A 10 -6.03 -1.32 10.21
N LEU A 11 -7.10 -1.43 10.97
CA LEU A 11 -7.07 -1.76 12.40
C LEU A 11 -6.45 -3.12 12.73
N ARG A 12 -6.41 -4.03 11.75
CA ARG A 12 -5.78 -5.35 11.91
C ARG A 12 -4.29 -5.37 11.59
N ALA A 13 -3.74 -4.26 11.09
CA ALA A 13 -2.31 -4.16 10.87
C ALA A 13 -1.56 -4.09 12.21
N PRO A 14 -0.36 -4.68 12.29
CA PRO A 14 0.42 -4.72 13.52
C PRO A 14 0.63 -3.33 14.12
N GLY A 15 0.37 -3.20 15.42
CA GLY A 15 0.63 -1.99 16.20
C GLY A 15 -0.37 -0.84 15.98
N VAL A 16 -1.31 -0.93 15.02
CA VAL A 16 -2.27 0.16 14.76
C VAL A 16 -3.25 0.34 15.91
N SER A 17 -3.93 -0.74 16.32
CA SER A 17 -4.90 -0.66 17.42
C SER A 17 -4.25 -0.25 18.74
N ASP A 18 -3.03 -0.72 18.99
CA ASP A 18 -2.28 -0.38 20.20
C ASP A 18 -1.94 1.12 20.23
N LEU A 19 -1.39 1.65 19.11
CA LEU A 19 -1.06 3.07 19.01
C LEU A 19 -2.29 3.98 19.13
N VAL A 20 -3.39 3.61 18.46
CA VAL A 20 -4.66 4.35 18.54
C VAL A 20 -5.18 4.40 19.97
N SER A 21 -5.04 3.29 20.72
CA SER A 21 -5.41 3.22 22.14
C SER A 21 -4.47 4.04 23.03
N GLU A 22 -3.16 3.95 22.81
CA GLU A 22 -2.12 4.72 23.52
C GLU A 22 -2.35 6.24 23.39
N LEU A 23 -2.79 6.69 22.22
CA LEU A 23 -3.09 8.09 21.93
C LEU A 23 -4.50 8.53 22.37
N GLY A 24 -5.31 7.64 22.96
CA GLY A 24 -6.68 7.95 23.37
C GLY A 24 -7.66 8.25 22.23
N LEU A 25 -7.35 7.76 21.01
CA LEU A 25 -8.13 8.06 19.79
C LEU A 25 -9.22 7.02 19.48
N THR A 26 -9.39 5.99 20.32
CA THR A 26 -10.29 4.86 20.07
C THR A 26 -11.75 5.29 19.93
N ASP A 27 -12.25 6.11 20.85
CA ASP A 27 -13.68 6.47 20.94
C ASP A 27 -14.11 7.46 19.84
N SER A 28 -13.16 8.16 19.24
CA SER A 28 -13.40 9.13 18.15
C SER A 28 -13.28 8.53 16.76
N MET A 29 -13.02 7.21 16.64
CA MET A 29 -12.94 6.53 15.36
C MET A 29 -14.28 6.53 14.62
N ARG A 30 -14.18 6.68 13.31
CA ARG A 30 -15.27 6.49 12.35
C ARG A 30 -14.96 5.30 11.44
N HIS A 31 -15.98 4.51 11.13
CA HIS A 31 -15.85 3.32 10.33
C HIS A 31 -16.61 3.48 9.01
N PRO A 32 -16.08 2.92 7.90
CA PRO A 32 -16.80 2.93 6.64
C PRO A 32 -18.10 2.10 6.74
N ALA A 33 -19.10 2.51 5.98
CA ALA A 33 -20.30 1.69 5.78
C ALA A 33 -19.94 0.32 5.21
N PRO A 34 -20.76 -0.72 5.42
CA PRO A 34 -20.65 -1.96 4.65
C PRO A 34 -20.85 -1.68 3.15
N GLY A 35 -20.04 -2.29 2.28
CA GLY A 35 -20.21 -2.12 0.85
C GLY A 35 -19.38 -3.09 0.01
N GLY A 36 -19.74 -3.20 -1.26
CA GLY A 36 -19.12 -4.10 -2.23
C GLY A 36 -17.83 -3.53 -2.82
N THR A 37 -17.02 -4.43 -3.34
CA THR A 37 -15.84 -4.12 -4.15
C THR A 37 -16.04 -4.67 -5.54
N LEU A 38 -15.73 -3.90 -6.56
CA LEU A 38 -15.87 -4.24 -7.97
C LEU A 38 -14.50 -4.45 -8.61
N LEU A 39 -14.46 -5.30 -9.64
CA LEU A 39 -13.32 -5.52 -10.51
C LEU A 39 -13.72 -5.33 -11.97
N SER A 40 -12.83 -4.76 -12.77
CA SER A 40 -12.94 -4.81 -14.22
C SER A 40 -12.68 -6.22 -14.73
N SER A 41 -13.50 -6.70 -15.65
CA SER A 41 -13.35 -8.01 -16.26
C SER A 41 -13.78 -7.99 -17.72
N ARG A 42 -13.45 -9.04 -18.47
CA ARG A 42 -13.90 -9.21 -19.88
C ARG A 42 -15.42 -9.24 -20.06
N ARG A 43 -16.16 -9.38 -18.98
CA ARG A 43 -17.63 -9.35 -18.94
C ARG A 43 -18.21 -8.04 -18.43
N GLY A 44 -17.38 -7.00 -18.36
CA GLY A 44 -17.70 -5.73 -17.74
C GLY A 44 -17.29 -5.70 -16.28
N VAL A 45 -17.95 -4.86 -15.51
CA VAL A 45 -17.69 -4.68 -14.07
C VAL A 45 -18.41 -5.76 -13.28
N VAL A 46 -17.69 -6.47 -12.44
CA VAL A 46 -18.21 -7.58 -11.62
C VAL A 46 -17.88 -7.38 -10.14
N GLU A 47 -18.70 -7.94 -9.27
CA GLU A 47 -18.41 -7.95 -7.84
C GLU A 47 -17.20 -8.84 -7.53
N MET A 48 -16.30 -8.38 -6.66
CA MET A 48 -15.11 -9.12 -6.27
C MET A 48 -15.52 -10.36 -5.44
N PRO A 49 -15.11 -11.57 -5.86
CA PRO A 49 -15.46 -12.79 -5.13
C PRO A 49 -14.85 -12.82 -3.74
N ALA A 50 -15.60 -13.42 -2.80
CA ALA A 50 -15.10 -13.61 -1.45
C ALA A 50 -13.82 -14.47 -1.43
N GLY A 51 -12.79 -13.98 -0.72
CA GLY A 51 -11.51 -14.68 -0.58
C GLY A 51 -10.50 -14.40 -1.68
N VAL A 52 -10.76 -13.41 -2.52
CA VAL A 52 -9.74 -12.85 -3.43
C VAL A 52 -8.80 -11.92 -2.64
N THR A 53 -7.50 -12.05 -2.89
CA THR A 53 -6.44 -11.24 -2.25
C THR A 53 -5.47 -10.72 -3.32
N PRO A 54 -4.63 -9.73 -3.02
CA PRO A 54 -3.62 -9.22 -3.96
C PRO A 54 -2.59 -10.26 -4.47
N VAL A 55 -2.53 -11.42 -3.84
CA VAL A 55 -1.65 -12.53 -4.23
C VAL A 55 -2.41 -13.78 -4.71
N GLY A 56 -3.66 -13.59 -5.10
CA GLY A 56 -4.51 -14.61 -5.70
C GLY A 56 -5.68 -15.08 -4.83
N PRO A 57 -6.50 -15.98 -5.37
CA PRO A 57 -7.69 -16.46 -4.68
C PRO A 57 -7.34 -17.45 -3.56
N THR A 58 -7.90 -17.22 -2.39
CA THR A 58 -7.82 -18.14 -1.23
C THR A 58 -9.04 -19.04 -1.11
N LYS A 59 -10.12 -18.75 -1.84
CA LYS A 59 -11.34 -19.56 -1.91
C LYS A 59 -11.66 -19.85 -3.37
N LEU A 60 -11.61 -21.13 -3.74
CA LEU A 60 -11.83 -21.56 -5.12
C LEU A 60 -13.30 -21.44 -5.56
N LEU A 61 -14.25 -21.85 -4.74
CA LEU A 61 -15.66 -21.89 -5.13
C LEU A 61 -16.23 -20.50 -5.47
N PRO A 62 -16.05 -19.44 -4.66
CA PRO A 62 -16.47 -18.10 -5.05
C PRO A 62 -15.80 -17.59 -6.33
N THR A 63 -14.52 -17.93 -6.54
CA THR A 63 -13.79 -17.55 -7.77
C THR A 63 -14.36 -18.25 -9.00
N ILE A 64 -14.72 -19.54 -8.90
CA ILE A 64 -15.35 -20.30 -9.98
C ILE A 64 -16.71 -19.72 -10.34
N THR A 65 -17.53 -19.44 -9.33
CA THR A 65 -18.91 -18.96 -9.55
C THR A 65 -18.98 -17.51 -10.02
N SER A 66 -17.96 -16.70 -9.73
CA SER A 66 -17.90 -15.28 -10.14
C SER A 66 -17.75 -15.08 -11.63
N ARG A 67 -17.30 -16.09 -12.37
CA ARG A 67 -17.02 -16.03 -13.81
C ARG A 67 -15.99 -14.95 -14.21
N ILE A 68 -15.13 -14.51 -13.31
CA ILE A 68 -14.03 -13.60 -13.59
C ILE A 68 -13.01 -14.29 -14.52
N LEU A 69 -12.78 -15.59 -14.30
CA LEU A 69 -11.90 -16.40 -15.13
C LEU A 69 -12.69 -17.17 -16.20
N SER A 70 -12.05 -17.40 -17.33
CA SER A 70 -12.55 -18.32 -18.34
C SER A 70 -12.53 -19.78 -17.85
N PRO A 71 -13.26 -20.71 -18.48
CA PRO A 71 -13.16 -22.13 -18.15
C PRO A 71 -11.73 -22.69 -18.24
N ILE A 72 -10.96 -22.21 -19.22
CA ILE A 72 -9.55 -22.58 -19.42
C ILE A 72 -8.68 -22.00 -18.29
N GLY A 73 -8.89 -20.73 -17.92
CA GLY A 73 -8.22 -20.08 -16.79
C GLY A 73 -8.51 -20.77 -15.47
N LEU A 74 -9.74 -21.20 -15.24
CA LEU A 74 -10.13 -22.00 -14.06
C LEU A 74 -9.43 -23.36 -14.03
N LEU A 75 -9.40 -24.07 -15.17
CA LEU A 75 -8.68 -25.34 -15.28
C LEU A 75 -7.20 -25.14 -14.99
N ARG A 76 -6.56 -24.14 -15.62
CA ARG A 76 -5.15 -23.80 -15.42
C ARG A 76 -4.84 -23.46 -13.96
N ALA A 77 -5.69 -22.63 -13.31
CA ALA A 77 -5.53 -22.29 -11.89
C ALA A 77 -5.70 -23.50 -10.97
N GLY A 78 -6.59 -24.44 -11.33
CA GLY A 78 -6.80 -25.69 -10.61
C GLY A 78 -5.60 -26.65 -10.63
N LEU A 79 -4.68 -26.50 -11.60
CA LEU A 79 -3.45 -27.28 -11.71
C LEU A 79 -2.33 -26.78 -10.78
N GLU A 80 -2.53 -25.73 -9.99
CA GLU A 80 -1.53 -25.16 -9.08
C GLU A 80 -0.83 -26.22 -8.19
N PRO A 81 -1.53 -27.22 -7.61
CA PRO A 81 -0.85 -28.24 -6.80
C PRO A 81 0.22 -29.03 -7.56
N PHE A 82 0.08 -29.15 -8.86
CA PHE A 82 1.02 -29.89 -9.74
C PHE A 82 2.08 -28.98 -10.38
N THR A 83 1.84 -27.68 -10.42
CA THR A 83 2.77 -26.70 -11.00
C THR A 83 3.59 -25.97 -9.94
N SER A 84 3.32 -26.24 -8.66
CA SER A 84 4.06 -25.63 -7.55
C SER A 84 5.54 -26.04 -7.57
N ARG A 85 6.44 -25.04 -7.61
CA ARG A 85 7.90 -25.22 -7.57
C ARG A 85 8.51 -24.33 -6.47
N PRO A 86 9.64 -24.74 -5.89
CA PRO A 86 10.41 -23.90 -4.98
C PRO A 86 10.97 -22.67 -5.71
N HIS A 87 10.88 -21.52 -5.05
CA HIS A 87 11.61 -20.30 -5.42
C HIS A 87 12.52 -19.94 -4.24
N PRO A 88 13.81 -20.28 -4.30
CA PRO A 88 14.76 -19.98 -3.21
C PRO A 88 14.98 -18.49 -3.07
N ASP A 89 15.02 -17.78 -4.20
CA ASP A 89 15.19 -16.35 -4.27
C ASP A 89 13.85 -15.63 -4.38
N ASP A 90 13.87 -14.32 -4.20
CA ASP A 90 12.69 -13.48 -4.40
C ASP A 90 12.38 -13.36 -5.91
N VAL A 91 11.11 -13.43 -6.24
CA VAL A 91 10.60 -13.33 -7.61
C VAL A 91 9.52 -12.24 -7.68
N SER A 92 9.17 -11.81 -8.90
CA SER A 92 8.04 -10.91 -9.07
C SER A 92 6.71 -11.61 -8.78
N VAL A 93 5.71 -10.84 -8.39
CA VAL A 93 4.35 -11.35 -8.19
C VAL A 93 3.80 -11.92 -9.50
N GLY A 94 3.99 -11.23 -10.63
CA GLY A 94 3.54 -11.68 -11.95
C GLY A 94 4.14 -13.02 -12.33
N GLN A 95 5.47 -13.19 -12.23
CA GLN A 95 6.13 -14.46 -12.48
C GLN A 95 5.55 -15.58 -11.61
N PHE A 96 5.46 -15.38 -10.31
CA PHE A 96 4.94 -16.37 -9.37
C PHE A 96 3.50 -16.79 -9.70
N ILE A 97 2.64 -15.84 -10.00
CA ILE A 97 1.23 -16.09 -10.31
C ILE A 97 1.08 -16.81 -11.67
N SER A 98 1.80 -16.34 -12.69
CA SER A 98 1.79 -16.95 -14.04
C SER A 98 2.23 -18.42 -13.99
N GLU A 99 3.33 -18.72 -13.33
CA GLU A 99 3.84 -20.08 -13.20
C GLU A 99 2.88 -21.01 -12.45
N ARG A 100 2.21 -20.54 -11.41
CA ARG A 100 1.34 -21.36 -10.57
C ARG A 100 -0.11 -21.40 -11.04
N PHE A 101 -0.68 -20.24 -11.31
CA PHE A 101 -2.12 -20.09 -11.58
C PHE A 101 -2.44 -19.76 -13.04
N GLY A 102 -1.44 -19.33 -13.82
CA GLY A 102 -1.58 -18.86 -15.20
C GLY A 102 -1.83 -17.36 -15.30
N ASP A 103 -1.53 -16.81 -16.49
CA ASP A 103 -1.56 -15.36 -16.76
C ASP A 103 -2.94 -14.74 -16.58
N GLU A 104 -4.02 -15.48 -16.79
CA GLU A 104 -5.37 -14.96 -16.66
C GLU A 104 -5.68 -14.57 -15.20
N VAL A 105 -5.20 -15.33 -14.21
CA VAL A 105 -5.32 -14.98 -12.79
C VAL A 105 -4.51 -13.72 -12.48
N GLY A 106 -3.31 -13.62 -13.05
CA GLY A 106 -2.48 -12.41 -12.93
C GLY A 106 -3.23 -11.17 -13.38
N ARG A 107 -3.71 -11.17 -14.62
CA ARG A 107 -4.39 -10.03 -15.23
C ARG A 107 -5.76 -9.70 -14.65
N ALA A 108 -6.58 -10.72 -14.42
CA ALA A 108 -7.98 -10.50 -14.01
C ALA A 108 -8.16 -10.25 -12.51
N VAL A 109 -7.20 -10.67 -11.67
CA VAL A 109 -7.36 -10.65 -10.21
C VAL A 109 -6.21 -9.91 -9.53
N VAL A 110 -4.95 -10.30 -9.81
CA VAL A 110 -3.80 -9.82 -9.06
C VAL A 110 -3.40 -8.41 -9.47
N ASP A 111 -3.32 -8.14 -10.78
CA ASP A 111 -2.97 -6.82 -11.31
C ASP A 111 -3.96 -5.72 -10.87
N PRO A 112 -5.29 -5.87 -10.97
CA PRO A 112 -6.21 -4.85 -10.48
C PRO A 112 -6.01 -4.53 -8.99
N LEU A 113 -5.81 -5.55 -8.15
CA LEU A 113 -5.68 -5.38 -6.71
C LEU A 113 -4.32 -4.82 -6.31
N LEU A 114 -3.23 -5.42 -6.78
CA LEU A 114 -1.88 -4.97 -6.46
C LEU A 114 -1.61 -3.58 -7.07
N GLY A 115 -1.98 -3.40 -8.33
CA GLY A 115 -1.89 -2.13 -9.03
C GLY A 115 -2.78 -1.05 -8.39
N GLY A 116 -4.00 -1.40 -7.99
CA GLY A 116 -4.93 -0.49 -7.31
C GLY A 116 -4.40 -0.02 -5.96
N ILE A 117 -3.83 -0.92 -5.16
CA ILE A 117 -3.35 -0.62 -3.80
C ILE A 117 -1.96 0.02 -3.82
N HIS A 118 -1.01 -0.55 -4.59
CA HIS A 118 0.40 -0.17 -4.58
C HIS A 118 0.84 0.64 -5.81
N ALA A 119 -0.06 0.93 -6.75
CA ALA A 119 0.28 1.50 -8.06
C ALA A 119 1.38 0.68 -8.77
N ALA A 120 1.42 -0.63 -8.52
CA ALA A 120 2.48 -1.52 -8.93
C ALA A 120 2.25 -2.09 -10.33
N ASP A 121 3.36 -2.39 -10.99
CA ASP A 121 3.42 -3.37 -12.07
C ASP A 121 3.73 -4.75 -11.46
N VAL A 122 2.85 -5.71 -11.65
CA VAL A 122 2.96 -7.05 -11.07
C VAL A 122 4.21 -7.79 -11.54
N ASP A 123 4.70 -7.49 -12.75
CA ASP A 123 5.83 -8.19 -13.36
C ASP A 123 7.18 -7.72 -12.80
N SER A 124 7.22 -6.57 -12.14
CA SER A 124 8.41 -6.01 -11.50
C SER A 124 8.33 -6.00 -9.97
N PHE A 125 7.14 -6.14 -9.36
CA PHE A 125 6.95 -5.99 -7.92
C PHE A 125 7.31 -7.26 -7.14
N SER A 126 8.13 -7.13 -6.09
CA SER A 126 8.61 -8.24 -5.24
C SER A 126 7.48 -8.99 -4.54
N LEU A 127 7.46 -10.32 -4.68
CA LEU A 127 6.55 -11.19 -3.95
C LEU A 127 6.84 -11.23 -2.45
N ALA A 128 8.12 -11.17 -2.06
CA ALA A 128 8.53 -11.17 -0.66
C ALA A 128 8.06 -9.91 0.09
N VAL A 129 7.84 -8.79 -0.63
CA VAL A 129 7.26 -7.56 -0.08
C VAL A 129 5.73 -7.59 -0.14
N ALA A 130 5.15 -8.02 -1.27
CA ALA A 130 3.68 -8.09 -1.42
C ALA A 130 3.03 -9.10 -0.47
N ALA A 131 3.69 -10.21 -0.20
CA ALA A 131 3.15 -11.33 0.57
C ALA A 131 4.18 -11.96 1.53
N PRO A 132 4.69 -11.24 2.52
CA PRO A 132 5.74 -11.74 3.42
C PRO A 132 5.34 -13.03 4.15
N ALA A 133 4.04 -13.23 4.42
CA ALA A 133 3.52 -14.44 5.04
C ALA A 133 3.64 -15.70 4.15
N LEU A 134 3.77 -15.55 2.84
CA LEU A 134 3.92 -16.66 1.91
C LEU A 134 5.36 -17.09 1.68
N ARG A 135 6.34 -16.33 2.17
CA ARG A 135 7.77 -16.54 1.91
C ARG A 135 8.24 -18.00 2.14
N GLN A 136 7.86 -18.59 3.27
CA GLN A 136 8.25 -19.97 3.58
C GLN A 136 7.59 -20.99 2.62
N THR A 137 6.29 -20.82 2.37
CA THR A 137 5.51 -21.66 1.44
C THR A 137 6.10 -21.60 0.02
N VAL A 138 6.48 -20.40 -0.43
CA VAL A 138 7.08 -20.15 -1.75
C VAL A 138 8.45 -20.79 -1.85
N ARG A 139 9.33 -20.60 -0.85
CA ARG A 139 10.68 -21.20 -0.82
C ARG A 139 10.64 -22.72 -0.81
N LYS A 140 9.66 -23.34 -0.16
CA LYS A 140 9.50 -24.80 -0.11
C LYS A 140 8.76 -25.38 -1.32
N GLY A 141 8.19 -24.55 -2.19
CA GLY A 141 7.35 -25.00 -3.29
C GLY A 141 6.03 -25.65 -2.85
N GLU A 142 5.55 -25.32 -1.64
CA GLU A 142 4.29 -25.85 -1.15
C GLU A 142 3.11 -25.23 -1.92
N SER A 143 2.08 -26.04 -2.20
CA SER A 143 0.87 -25.56 -2.88
C SER A 143 0.04 -24.66 -1.98
N LEU A 144 -0.35 -23.51 -2.49
CA LEU A 144 -1.26 -22.57 -1.81
C LEU A 144 -2.67 -23.12 -1.73
N VAL A 145 -3.13 -23.83 -2.75
CA VAL A 145 -4.46 -24.43 -2.83
C VAL A 145 -4.62 -25.54 -1.78
N THR A 146 -3.69 -26.52 -1.76
CA THR A 146 -3.74 -27.60 -0.79
C THR A 146 -3.50 -27.13 0.64
N GLY A 147 -2.61 -26.17 0.85
CA GLY A 147 -2.40 -25.52 2.15
C GLY A 147 -3.67 -24.83 2.67
N THR A 148 -4.41 -24.16 1.81
CA THR A 148 -5.69 -23.52 2.14
C THR A 148 -6.77 -24.56 2.43
N LEU A 149 -6.86 -25.62 1.63
CA LEU A 149 -7.83 -26.71 1.88
C LEU A 149 -7.56 -27.39 3.22
N LYS A 150 -6.30 -27.67 3.56
CA LYS A 150 -5.91 -28.25 4.87
C LYS A 150 -6.33 -27.31 6.03
N ARG A 151 -6.01 -26.01 5.94
CA ARG A 151 -6.42 -25.04 6.96
C ARG A 151 -7.93 -24.95 7.13
N ASN A 152 -8.67 -24.93 6.02
CA ASN A 152 -10.14 -24.90 6.05
C ASN A 152 -10.72 -26.19 6.64
N ALA A 153 -10.17 -27.36 6.32
CA ALA A 153 -10.58 -28.64 6.91
C ALA A 153 -10.36 -28.65 8.43
N VAL A 154 -9.18 -28.22 8.90
CA VAL A 154 -8.87 -28.11 10.34
C VAL A 154 -9.81 -27.10 11.03
N ALA A 155 -10.06 -25.94 10.42
CA ALA A 155 -10.97 -24.93 10.96
C ALA A 155 -12.42 -25.44 11.00
N THR A 156 -12.86 -26.20 10.02
CA THR A 156 -14.20 -26.83 10.00
C THR A 156 -14.31 -27.90 11.09
N TRP A 157 -13.27 -28.72 11.25
CA TRP A 157 -13.22 -29.76 12.27
C TRP A 157 -13.22 -29.16 13.68
N SER A 158 -12.49 -28.09 13.90
CA SER A 158 -12.50 -27.36 15.19
C SER A 158 -13.87 -26.73 15.48
N ARG A 159 -14.55 -26.19 14.47
CA ARG A 159 -15.92 -25.64 14.60
C ARG A 159 -16.98 -26.72 14.91
N ILE A 160 -16.77 -27.93 14.42
CA ILE A 160 -17.66 -29.09 14.74
C ILE A 160 -17.41 -29.55 16.17
N ARG A 161 -16.18 -29.54 16.66
CA ARG A 161 -15.81 -29.96 18.02
C ARG A 161 -16.08 -28.93 19.11
N HIS A 162 -15.90 -27.65 18.77
CA HIS A 162 -16.15 -26.54 19.68
C HIS A 162 -17.36 -25.76 19.17
N ARG A 163 -18.48 -25.76 19.95
CA ARG A 163 -19.62 -24.89 19.64
C ARG A 163 -19.07 -23.48 19.37
N PRO A 164 -19.46 -22.83 18.24
CA PRO A 164 -19.04 -21.46 17.99
C PRO A 164 -19.58 -20.61 19.15
N GLN A 165 -18.69 -19.99 19.90
CA GLN A 165 -19.12 -18.86 20.72
C GLN A 165 -19.71 -17.82 19.76
N PRO A 166 -20.82 -17.15 20.12
CA PRO A 166 -21.36 -16.06 19.34
C PRO A 166 -20.19 -15.10 19.09
N SER A 167 -19.79 -14.97 17.85
CA SER A 167 -18.79 -13.97 17.48
C SER A 167 -19.40 -12.64 17.87
N GLY A 168 -18.79 -11.94 18.83
CA GLY A 168 -19.12 -10.56 19.16
C GLY A 168 -19.11 -9.68 17.90
N PRO A 169 -19.59 -8.44 17.96
CA PRO A 169 -19.61 -7.54 16.81
C PRO A 169 -18.24 -7.57 16.13
N ARG A 170 -18.23 -7.86 14.82
CA ARG A 170 -16.98 -7.92 14.06
C ARG A 170 -16.33 -6.55 14.10
N THR A 171 -15.15 -6.45 14.71
CA THR A 171 -14.34 -5.23 14.65
C THR A 171 -14.19 -4.80 13.20
N PRO A 172 -14.56 -3.56 12.85
CA PRO A 172 -14.38 -3.04 11.51
C PRO A 172 -12.94 -3.22 11.03
N ALA A 173 -12.74 -3.41 9.74
CA ALA A 173 -11.41 -3.67 9.19
C ALA A 173 -10.54 -2.42 9.15
N THR A 174 -11.18 -1.25 9.00
CA THR A 174 -10.53 0.06 8.85
C THR A 174 -11.25 1.13 9.65
N ALA A 175 -10.53 2.19 9.99
CA ALA A 175 -11.08 3.38 10.64
C ALA A 175 -10.42 4.66 10.12
N THR A 176 -11.10 5.76 10.33
CA THR A 176 -10.61 7.13 10.18
C THR A 176 -11.14 8.00 11.33
N TRP A 177 -10.91 9.30 11.29
CA TRP A 177 -11.41 10.25 12.28
C TRP A 177 -12.19 11.38 11.58
N GLU A 178 -12.88 12.19 12.34
CA GLU A 178 -13.67 13.30 11.79
C GLU A 178 -12.84 14.27 10.95
N ARG A 179 -11.63 14.58 11.42
CA ARG A 179 -10.67 15.42 10.72
C ARG A 179 -9.80 14.66 9.72
N GLY A 180 -10.08 13.36 9.51
CA GLY A 180 -9.29 12.48 8.66
C GLY A 180 -8.05 11.91 9.36
N LEU A 181 -7.16 11.31 8.57
CA LEU A 181 -5.94 10.66 9.06
C LEU A 181 -4.90 11.63 9.64
N VAL A 182 -5.01 12.91 9.37
CA VAL A 182 -4.15 13.95 9.97
C VAL A 182 -4.22 13.93 11.51
N THR A 183 -5.33 13.46 12.07
CA THR A 183 -5.51 13.30 13.52
C THR A 183 -4.42 12.45 14.16
N LEU A 184 -3.94 11.42 13.48
CA LEU A 184 -2.89 10.53 14.01
C LEU A 184 -1.51 11.19 14.10
N PRO A 185 -0.94 11.79 13.05
CA PRO A 185 0.33 12.51 13.15
C PRO A 185 0.25 13.75 14.04
N GLU A 186 -0.89 14.45 14.12
CA GLU A 186 -1.06 15.57 15.04
C GLU A 186 -1.00 15.13 16.50
N ALA A 187 -1.66 14.01 16.84
CA ALA A 187 -1.58 13.44 18.19
C ALA A 187 -0.15 12.99 18.55
N LEU A 188 0.57 12.40 17.59
CA LEU A 188 1.97 12.00 17.78
C LEU A 188 2.92 13.20 17.93
N ALA A 189 2.62 14.32 17.28
CA ALA A 189 3.45 15.52 17.29
C ALA A 189 3.27 16.39 18.55
N GLY A 190 2.24 16.12 19.37
CA GLY A 190 1.84 17.01 20.47
C GLY A 190 2.96 17.36 21.46
N ASP A 191 3.84 16.41 21.76
CA ASP A 191 4.96 16.58 22.71
C ASP A 191 6.33 16.78 22.01
N LEU A 192 6.33 16.93 20.67
CA LEU A 192 7.55 17.04 19.88
C LEU A 192 7.80 18.48 19.41
N THR A 193 9.07 18.88 19.32
CA THR A 193 9.45 20.12 18.65
C THR A 193 9.44 19.89 17.14
N VAL A 194 8.42 20.39 16.44
CA VAL A 194 8.26 20.25 14.99
C VAL A 194 8.60 21.55 14.28
N HIS A 195 9.54 21.50 13.36
CA HIS A 195 9.92 22.63 12.51
C HIS A 195 9.31 22.47 11.12
N THR A 196 8.15 23.06 10.87
CA THR A 196 7.53 23.11 9.55
C THR A 196 8.27 24.06 8.60
N ASN A 197 8.08 23.89 7.28
CA ASN A 197 8.75 24.66 6.24
C ASN A 197 10.29 24.65 6.36
N THR A 198 10.84 23.58 6.95
CA THR A 198 12.27 23.42 7.20
C THR A 198 12.74 22.14 6.51
N ARG A 199 13.67 22.29 5.57
CA ARG A 199 14.21 21.20 4.74
C ARG A 199 15.61 20.83 5.19
N ALA A 200 15.86 19.55 5.48
CA ALA A 200 17.22 19.03 5.58
C ALA A 200 17.86 18.98 4.18
N THR A 201 19.06 19.52 4.06
CA THR A 201 19.80 19.67 2.80
C THR A 201 21.13 18.94 2.79
N GLY A 202 21.60 18.46 3.95
CA GLY A 202 22.83 17.68 4.06
C GLY A 202 23.02 17.14 5.47
N ILE A 203 23.81 16.09 5.56
CA ILE A 203 24.20 15.45 6.83
C ILE A 203 25.73 15.28 6.77
N ARG A 204 26.41 15.58 7.88
CA ARG A 204 27.85 15.35 8.02
C ARG A 204 28.19 15.00 9.47
N GLN A 205 29.25 14.26 9.68
CA GLN A 205 29.75 13.96 11.01
C GLN A 205 30.76 15.02 11.46
N VAL A 206 30.68 15.44 12.73
CA VAL A 206 31.62 16.34 13.38
C VAL A 206 31.98 15.78 14.77
N GLY A 207 33.15 15.23 14.90
CA GLY A 207 33.51 14.47 16.09
C GLY A 207 32.64 13.22 16.22
N HIS A 208 31.90 13.11 17.32
CA HIS A 208 30.97 12.01 17.57
C HIS A 208 29.49 12.34 17.21
N GLU A 209 29.23 13.61 16.89
CA GLU A 209 27.86 14.08 16.59
C GLU A 209 27.59 14.14 15.10
N TRP A 210 26.34 13.97 14.74
CA TRP A 210 25.79 14.24 13.43
C TRP A 210 25.28 15.67 13.33
N VAL A 211 25.68 16.41 12.31
CA VAL A 211 25.23 17.77 12.03
C VAL A 211 24.36 17.74 10.78
N VAL A 212 23.06 18.01 10.96
CA VAL A 212 22.08 18.14 9.89
C VAL A 212 21.98 19.59 9.47
N THR A 213 22.34 19.90 8.23
CA THR A 213 22.12 21.21 7.63
C THR A 213 20.66 21.36 7.23
N VAL A 214 20.04 22.48 7.62
CA VAL A 214 18.64 22.76 7.33
C VAL A 214 18.48 24.12 6.66
N THR A 215 17.47 24.24 5.80
CA THR A 215 17.04 25.50 5.18
C THR A 215 15.57 25.72 5.48
N GLY A 216 15.25 26.84 6.06
CA GLY A 216 13.89 27.18 6.48
C GLY A 216 13.60 28.68 6.40
N PRO A 217 12.47 29.16 6.94
CA PRO A 217 12.08 30.58 6.88
C PRO A 217 13.09 31.55 7.47
N ARG A 218 13.94 31.08 8.40
CA ARG A 218 15.02 31.87 9.02
C ARG A 218 16.37 31.75 8.31
N GLY A 219 16.40 31.17 7.11
CA GLY A 219 17.62 30.92 6.34
C GLY A 219 18.23 29.55 6.57
N ILE A 220 19.55 29.46 6.41
CA ILE A 220 20.32 28.23 6.59
C ILE A 220 20.73 28.12 8.05
N GLY A 221 20.55 26.94 8.63
CA GLY A 221 20.95 26.58 9.98
C GLY A 221 21.47 25.16 10.08
N SER A 222 21.78 24.72 11.28
CA SER A 222 22.18 23.34 11.55
C SER A 222 21.64 22.86 12.88
N VAL A 223 21.43 21.54 12.97
CA VAL A 223 21.04 20.83 14.20
C VAL A 223 22.06 19.72 14.43
N ALA A 224 22.65 19.67 15.64
CA ALA A 224 23.52 18.60 16.06
C ALA A 224 22.74 17.57 16.87
N ALA A 225 23.08 16.29 16.69
CA ALA A 225 22.47 15.18 17.41
C ALA A 225 23.41 13.96 17.43
N ASP A 226 23.27 13.13 18.46
CA ASP A 226 23.98 11.84 18.54
C ASP A 226 23.40 10.82 17.56
N ASP A 227 22.07 10.80 17.42
CA ASP A 227 21.34 9.91 16.52
C ASP A 227 20.43 10.71 15.56
N VAL A 228 20.40 10.30 14.30
CA VAL A 228 19.57 10.91 13.25
C VAL A 228 18.68 9.85 12.59
N ILE A 229 17.36 10.04 12.65
CA ILE A 229 16.40 9.21 11.93
C ILE A 229 16.01 9.92 10.62
N ILE A 230 16.25 9.27 9.49
CA ILE A 230 15.85 9.74 8.17
C ILE A 230 14.58 8.96 7.75
N ALA A 231 13.42 9.61 7.85
CA ALA A 231 12.12 9.03 7.50
C ALA A 231 11.55 9.59 6.18
N THR A 232 12.43 10.11 5.32
CA THR A 232 12.07 10.64 4.00
C THR A 232 11.94 9.53 2.95
N PRO A 233 11.36 9.80 1.75
CA PRO A 233 11.44 8.86 0.64
C PRO A 233 12.88 8.43 0.35
N ALA A 234 13.08 7.16 -0.07
CA ALA A 234 14.41 6.56 -0.21
C ALA A 234 15.38 7.38 -1.08
N ARG A 235 14.89 7.99 -2.18
CA ARG A 235 15.71 8.88 -3.04
C ARG A 235 16.20 10.13 -2.32
N VAL A 236 15.37 10.69 -1.43
CA VAL A 236 15.75 11.85 -0.62
C VAL A 236 16.78 11.45 0.44
N ALA A 237 16.54 10.29 1.10
CA ALA A 237 17.51 9.72 2.04
C ALA A 237 18.85 9.43 1.36
N ALA A 238 18.85 8.87 0.15
CA ALA A 238 20.07 8.66 -0.65
C ALA A 238 20.83 9.97 -0.89
N ALA A 239 20.14 11.03 -1.30
CA ALA A 239 20.76 12.34 -1.53
C ALA A 239 21.36 12.94 -0.25
N LEU A 240 20.66 12.82 0.89
CA LEU A 240 21.14 13.30 2.19
C LEU A 240 22.39 12.55 2.67
N LEU A 241 22.49 11.25 2.37
CA LEU A 241 23.58 10.39 2.79
C LEU A 241 24.75 10.34 1.77
N SER A 242 24.64 10.96 0.61
CA SER A 242 25.59 10.83 -0.48
C SER A 242 27.04 11.15 -0.11
N THR A 243 27.26 12.11 0.78
CA THR A 243 28.58 12.49 1.28
C THR A 243 28.91 11.81 2.62
N ALA A 244 27.92 11.71 3.51
CA ALA A 244 28.12 11.18 4.86
C ALA A 244 28.28 9.65 4.87
N HIS A 245 27.58 8.95 4.01
CA HIS A 245 27.59 7.48 3.94
C HIS A 245 27.32 6.99 2.50
N PRO A 246 28.32 7.00 1.60
CA PRO A 246 28.15 6.67 0.17
C PRO A 246 27.54 5.30 -0.08
N ASP A 247 27.93 4.26 0.67
CA ASP A 247 27.42 2.89 0.51
C ASP A 247 25.92 2.81 0.81
N ALA A 248 25.47 3.47 1.88
CA ALA A 248 24.05 3.56 2.20
C ALA A 248 23.27 4.34 1.14
N SER A 249 23.87 5.44 0.63
CA SER A 249 23.30 6.22 -0.46
C SER A 249 23.12 5.39 -1.72
N GLU A 250 24.10 4.58 -2.10
CA GLU A 250 24.01 3.69 -3.27
C GLU A 250 22.89 2.67 -3.12
N LEU A 251 22.76 1.99 -1.97
CA LEU A 251 21.70 1.02 -1.70
C LEU A 251 20.30 1.65 -1.78
N LEU A 252 20.15 2.87 -1.24
CA LEU A 252 18.89 3.61 -1.24
C LEU A 252 18.55 4.17 -2.64
N SER A 253 19.54 4.57 -3.44
CA SER A 253 19.32 5.10 -4.80
C SER A 253 18.69 4.09 -5.74
N ARG A 254 18.85 2.78 -5.47
CA ARG A 254 18.23 1.68 -6.20
C ARG A 254 16.77 1.42 -5.83
N CYS A 255 16.21 2.16 -4.85
CA CYS A 255 14.81 2.05 -4.49
C CYS A 255 13.96 2.89 -5.45
N GLU A 256 13.23 2.21 -6.32
CA GLU A 256 12.33 2.85 -7.26
C GLU A 256 11.03 3.30 -6.60
N SER A 257 10.43 4.33 -7.18
CA SER A 257 9.12 4.82 -6.78
C SER A 257 8.39 5.41 -7.97
N THR A 258 7.06 5.38 -7.95
CA THR A 258 6.23 5.97 -8.99
C THR A 258 5.43 7.15 -8.48
N THR A 259 5.10 8.08 -9.38
CA THR A 259 4.20 9.19 -9.12
C THR A 259 2.76 8.70 -9.22
N VAL A 260 1.94 9.12 -8.28
CA VAL A 260 0.50 8.88 -8.28
C VAL A 260 -0.25 10.18 -8.13
N ALA A 261 -1.50 10.19 -8.59
CA ALA A 261 -2.39 11.32 -8.37
C ALA A 261 -3.75 10.84 -7.85
N THR A 262 -4.41 11.71 -7.13
CA THR A 262 -5.77 11.51 -6.67
C THR A 262 -6.64 12.64 -7.19
N LEU A 263 -7.71 12.31 -7.87
CA LEU A 263 -8.74 13.24 -8.30
C LEU A 263 -10.00 12.94 -7.49
N VAL A 264 -10.56 13.95 -6.85
CA VAL A 264 -11.87 13.88 -6.23
C VAL A 264 -12.83 14.73 -7.03
N VAL A 265 -13.95 14.16 -7.41
CA VAL A 265 -15.00 14.85 -8.16
C VAL A 265 -16.31 14.80 -7.41
N ARG A 266 -17.05 15.91 -7.40
CA ARG A 266 -18.47 15.96 -7.07
C ARG A 266 -19.29 15.99 -8.34
N THR A 267 -20.38 15.26 -8.35
CA THR A 267 -21.24 15.10 -9.52
C THR A 267 -22.69 15.00 -9.09
N ASP A 268 -23.61 15.35 -9.97
CA ASP A 268 -25.04 15.24 -9.68
C ASP A 268 -25.51 13.78 -9.71
N GLN A 269 -24.95 12.98 -10.59
CA GLN A 269 -25.34 11.59 -10.80
C GLN A 269 -24.13 10.71 -11.17
N VAL A 270 -24.22 9.44 -10.80
CA VAL A 270 -23.27 8.37 -11.19
C VAL A 270 -24.07 7.24 -11.83
N ASP A 271 -23.94 7.10 -13.14
CA ASP A 271 -24.54 5.99 -13.90
C ASP A 271 -23.50 4.89 -14.13
N HIS A 272 -23.30 4.07 -13.11
CA HIS A 272 -22.35 2.94 -13.12
C HIS A 272 -22.59 2.07 -11.87
N PRO A 273 -22.27 0.77 -11.87
CA PRO A 273 -22.37 -0.11 -10.69
C PRO A 273 -21.65 0.41 -9.44
N ILE A 274 -20.65 1.29 -9.58
CA ILE A 274 -19.97 1.95 -8.45
C ILE A 274 -20.91 2.83 -7.62
N ALA A 275 -22.06 3.26 -8.16
CA ALA A 275 -23.04 4.06 -7.41
C ALA A 275 -23.53 3.37 -6.14
N THR A 276 -23.58 2.03 -6.14
CA THR A 276 -24.01 1.21 -5.00
C THR A 276 -22.88 0.43 -4.33
N ALA A 277 -21.67 0.45 -4.92
CA ALA A 277 -20.47 -0.17 -4.36
C ALA A 277 -19.54 0.88 -3.75
N GLN A 278 -18.51 0.44 -3.05
CA GLN A 278 -17.54 1.35 -2.42
C GLN A 278 -16.28 1.54 -3.23
N THR A 279 -15.79 0.48 -3.86
CA THR A 279 -14.49 0.51 -4.54
C THR A 279 -14.58 -0.28 -5.83
N TRP A 280 -13.99 0.25 -6.88
CA TRP A 280 -13.81 -0.42 -8.15
C TRP A 280 -12.33 -0.44 -8.51
N PHE A 281 -11.73 -1.61 -8.57
CA PHE A 281 -10.36 -1.82 -9.01
C PHE A 281 -10.32 -2.07 -10.52
N ILE A 282 -9.39 -1.38 -11.19
CA ILE A 282 -9.25 -1.38 -12.65
C ILE A 282 -7.85 -1.90 -12.98
N GLY A 283 -7.76 -3.01 -13.69
CA GLY A 283 -6.50 -3.58 -14.14
C GLY A 283 -5.83 -2.78 -15.23
N SER A 284 -4.52 -2.97 -15.41
CA SER A 284 -3.69 -2.27 -16.40
C SER A 284 -4.13 -2.54 -17.84
N GLU A 285 -4.70 -3.71 -18.13
CA GLU A 285 -5.26 -4.04 -19.46
C GLU A 285 -6.49 -3.18 -19.82
N TRP A 286 -7.19 -2.60 -18.83
CA TRP A 286 -8.38 -1.77 -19.00
C TRP A 286 -8.07 -0.28 -19.01
N SER A 287 -7.15 0.15 -18.15
CA SER A 287 -6.65 1.52 -18.08
C SER A 287 -5.20 1.57 -17.61
N PRO A 288 -4.29 2.11 -18.42
CA PRO A 288 -2.93 2.38 -18.00
C PRO A 288 -2.82 3.58 -17.07
N LEU A 289 -3.88 4.40 -16.95
CA LEU A 289 -3.92 5.62 -16.14
C LEU A 289 -4.69 5.42 -14.83
N VAL A 290 -5.99 5.07 -14.94
CA VAL A 290 -6.87 4.93 -13.78
C VAL A 290 -6.72 3.53 -13.18
N ARG A 291 -6.47 3.43 -11.88
CA ARG A 291 -6.27 2.16 -11.18
C ARG A 291 -7.37 1.81 -10.20
N GLN A 292 -8.09 2.83 -9.68
CA GLN A 292 -9.14 2.62 -8.69
C GLN A 292 -10.12 3.80 -8.66
N VAL A 293 -11.39 3.50 -8.48
CA VAL A 293 -12.43 4.47 -8.14
C VAL A 293 -13.04 4.09 -6.79
N THR A 294 -13.16 5.06 -5.88
CA THR A 294 -13.84 4.90 -4.59
C THR A 294 -15.05 5.82 -4.54
N ASN A 295 -16.21 5.27 -4.24
CA ASN A 295 -17.42 6.05 -3.97
C ASN A 295 -17.41 6.48 -2.50
N LEU A 296 -16.98 7.72 -2.26
CA LEU A 296 -16.89 8.28 -0.91
C LEU A 296 -18.26 8.49 -0.28
N SER A 297 -19.28 8.81 -1.08
CA SER A 297 -20.65 9.02 -0.59
C SER A 297 -21.21 7.75 0.04
N THR A 298 -21.10 6.63 -0.67
CA THR A 298 -21.54 5.32 -0.15
C THR A 298 -20.68 4.88 1.03
N LYS A 299 -19.38 5.13 0.98
CA LYS A 299 -18.45 4.67 2.01
C LYS A 299 -18.51 5.45 3.31
N TRP A 300 -18.70 6.77 3.23
CA TRP A 300 -18.63 7.69 4.38
C TRP A 300 -19.92 8.48 4.62
N HIS A 301 -21.02 8.11 3.95
CA HIS A 301 -22.33 8.75 4.07
C HIS A 301 -22.29 10.27 3.76
N LEU A 302 -21.60 10.65 2.68
CA LEU A 302 -21.63 12.03 2.22
C LEU A 302 -22.96 12.35 1.56
N SER A 303 -23.42 13.58 1.70
CA SER A 303 -24.71 14.04 1.17
C SER A 303 -24.74 14.15 -0.36
N GLU A 304 -23.59 14.41 -0.97
CA GLU A 304 -23.45 14.58 -2.42
C GLU A 304 -22.67 13.42 -3.05
N PRO A 305 -23.03 12.96 -4.26
CA PRO A 305 -22.26 11.97 -4.97
C PRO A 305 -20.82 12.44 -5.18
N THR A 306 -19.89 11.76 -4.54
CA THR A 306 -18.46 12.10 -4.54
C THR A 306 -17.64 10.87 -4.84
N LEU A 307 -16.86 10.96 -5.92
CA LEU A 307 -15.94 9.90 -6.33
C LEU A 307 -14.50 10.33 -6.11
N ARG A 308 -13.68 9.42 -5.59
CA ARG A 308 -12.24 9.55 -5.50
C ARG A 308 -11.60 8.59 -6.50
N ILE A 309 -10.81 9.14 -7.42
CA ILE A 309 -10.19 8.43 -8.52
C ILE A 309 -8.68 8.43 -8.28
N ALA A 310 -8.11 7.24 -8.18
CA ALA A 310 -6.67 7.06 -8.02
C ALA A 310 -6.02 6.76 -9.38
N MET A 311 -5.01 7.55 -9.73
CA MET A 311 -4.32 7.54 -11.02
C MET A 311 -2.83 7.31 -10.85
N GLY A 312 -2.18 6.95 -11.97
CA GLY A 312 -0.75 6.67 -12.02
C GLY A 312 -0.43 5.25 -11.58
N ARG A 313 0.43 4.60 -12.36
CA ARG A 313 0.85 3.22 -12.19
C ARG A 313 2.29 3.09 -12.66
N HIS A 314 3.08 2.28 -11.98
CA HIS A 314 4.42 1.94 -12.45
C HIS A 314 4.33 1.25 -13.81
N GLY A 315 5.12 1.70 -14.78
CA GLY A 315 5.06 1.20 -16.16
C GLY A 315 3.82 1.62 -16.98
N GLY A 316 2.89 2.40 -16.38
CA GLY A 316 1.71 2.92 -17.06
C GLY A 316 1.93 4.28 -17.72
N THR A 317 0.83 5.04 -17.92
CA THR A 317 0.89 6.39 -18.50
C THR A 317 1.73 7.31 -17.62
N PRO A 318 2.80 7.93 -18.14
CA PRO A 318 3.56 8.93 -17.41
C PRO A 318 2.68 10.14 -17.08
N ILE A 319 2.61 10.50 -15.81
CA ILE A 319 1.76 11.62 -15.36
C ILE A 319 2.55 12.81 -14.82
N ASP A 320 3.89 12.68 -14.73
CA ASP A 320 4.73 13.71 -14.10
C ASP A 320 4.71 15.04 -14.85
N ASP A 321 4.69 14.99 -16.17
CA ASP A 321 4.80 16.16 -17.06
C ASP A 321 3.42 16.65 -17.58
N LEU A 322 2.33 15.94 -17.29
CA LEU A 322 0.98 16.37 -17.66
C LEU A 322 0.54 17.56 -16.80
N SER A 323 -0.18 18.50 -17.39
CA SER A 323 -0.89 19.51 -16.60
C SER A 323 -2.03 18.87 -15.79
N ASP A 324 -2.47 19.51 -14.73
CA ASP A 324 -3.61 19.02 -13.96
C ASP A 324 -4.90 18.99 -14.78
N ALA A 325 -5.09 19.97 -15.68
CA ALA A 325 -6.23 20.03 -16.60
C ALA A 325 -6.23 18.86 -17.61
N ASP A 326 -5.06 18.54 -18.19
CA ASP A 326 -4.93 17.39 -19.09
C ASP A 326 -5.18 16.08 -18.36
N LEU A 327 -4.64 15.95 -17.15
CA LEU A 327 -4.80 14.75 -16.33
C LEU A 327 -6.28 14.52 -15.95
N VAL A 328 -7.02 15.59 -15.60
CA VAL A 328 -8.47 15.51 -15.33
C VAL A 328 -9.22 15.11 -16.61
N THR A 329 -8.92 15.75 -17.74
CA THR A 329 -9.58 15.47 -19.03
C THR A 329 -9.35 14.01 -19.46
N MET A 330 -8.12 13.54 -19.42
CA MET A 330 -7.78 12.16 -19.76
C MET A 330 -8.46 11.16 -18.80
N THR A 331 -8.50 11.47 -17.53
CA THR A 331 -9.12 10.60 -16.50
C THR A 331 -10.61 10.46 -16.75
N MET A 332 -11.31 11.56 -17.00
CA MET A 332 -12.75 11.52 -17.25
C MET A 332 -13.07 10.78 -18.57
N ALA A 333 -12.29 11.01 -19.63
CA ALA A 333 -12.43 10.27 -20.88
C ALA A 333 -12.20 8.76 -20.72
N GLU A 334 -11.21 8.35 -19.92
CA GLU A 334 -10.98 6.94 -19.60
C GLU A 334 -12.15 6.32 -18.83
N LEU A 335 -12.70 7.01 -17.85
CA LEU A 335 -13.83 6.53 -17.06
C LEU A 335 -15.10 6.39 -17.93
N GLU A 336 -15.34 7.34 -18.83
CA GLU A 336 -16.46 7.26 -19.78
C GLU A 336 -16.31 6.07 -20.72
N ARG A 337 -15.09 5.83 -21.25
CA ARG A 337 -14.78 4.64 -22.07
C ARG A 337 -15.02 3.33 -21.29
N LEU A 338 -14.82 3.33 -20.00
CA LEU A 338 -15.07 2.19 -19.12
C LEU A 338 -16.53 2.08 -18.66
N GLY A 339 -17.41 2.97 -19.13
CA GLY A 339 -18.85 2.96 -18.88
C GLY A 339 -19.27 3.74 -17.63
N LEU A 340 -18.36 4.48 -16.98
CA LEU A 340 -18.72 5.38 -15.89
C LEU A 340 -18.99 6.77 -16.46
N SER A 341 -20.27 7.14 -16.57
CA SER A 341 -20.67 8.50 -16.92
C SER A 341 -20.87 9.31 -15.65
N ALA A 342 -20.13 10.41 -15.55
CA ALA A 342 -20.25 11.38 -14.47
C ALA A 342 -19.94 12.78 -15.03
N HIS A 343 -20.75 13.76 -14.63
CA HIS A 343 -20.57 15.15 -15.02
C HIS A 343 -20.15 15.97 -13.80
N PRO A 344 -18.84 16.11 -13.56
CA PRO A 344 -18.36 16.84 -12.40
C PRO A 344 -18.70 18.32 -12.50
N HIS A 345 -19.27 18.86 -11.42
CA HIS A 345 -19.47 20.32 -11.25
C HIS A 345 -18.39 20.94 -10.35
N ASP A 346 -17.63 20.09 -9.60
CA ASP A 346 -16.51 20.49 -8.77
C ASP A 346 -15.48 19.39 -8.70
N HIS A 347 -14.20 19.74 -8.64
CA HIS A 347 -13.13 18.78 -8.50
C HIS A 347 -11.90 19.36 -7.80
N VAL A 348 -11.11 18.47 -7.23
CA VAL A 348 -9.78 18.76 -6.71
C VAL A 348 -8.83 17.63 -7.08
N ILE A 349 -7.62 17.98 -7.47
CA ILE A 349 -6.56 17.03 -7.83
C ILE A 349 -5.33 17.28 -6.97
N GLU A 350 -4.70 16.19 -6.53
CA GLU A 350 -3.43 16.22 -5.80
C GLU A 350 -2.47 15.20 -6.42
N ARG A 351 -1.22 15.61 -6.61
CA ARG A 351 -0.16 14.80 -7.22
C ARG A 351 0.93 14.50 -6.19
N HIS A 352 1.20 13.22 -5.98
CA HIS A 352 2.21 12.72 -5.05
C HIS A 352 3.40 12.19 -5.85
N ARG A 353 4.38 13.07 -6.10
CA ARG A 353 5.55 12.75 -6.94
C ARG A 353 6.48 11.75 -6.25
N GLY A 354 6.74 10.62 -6.92
CA GLY A 354 7.60 9.56 -6.41
C GLY A 354 7.20 9.01 -5.04
N ALA A 355 5.91 9.03 -4.69
CA ALA A 355 5.43 8.69 -3.36
C ALA A 355 5.14 7.20 -3.15
N MET A 356 4.92 6.44 -4.23
CA MET A 356 4.61 5.01 -4.14
C MET A 356 5.84 4.16 -4.42
N PRO A 357 6.45 3.52 -3.40
CA PRO A 357 7.60 2.64 -3.59
C PRO A 357 7.28 1.46 -4.48
N GLN A 358 8.26 1.08 -5.31
CA GLN A 358 8.18 -0.05 -6.23
C GLN A 358 9.30 -1.06 -5.93
N PRO A 359 9.19 -1.83 -4.83
CA PRO A 359 10.22 -2.78 -4.45
C PRO A 359 10.28 -3.93 -5.46
N ALA A 360 11.39 -4.02 -6.19
CA ALA A 360 11.70 -5.13 -7.07
C ALA A 360 12.22 -6.36 -6.30
N PRO A 361 12.25 -7.55 -6.90
CA PRO A 361 12.92 -8.73 -6.32
C PRO A 361 14.31 -8.40 -5.78
N GLY A 362 14.68 -8.97 -4.62
CA GLY A 362 15.92 -8.66 -3.91
C GLY A 362 15.88 -7.38 -3.05
N HIS A 363 14.75 -6.68 -2.98
CA HIS A 363 14.63 -5.46 -2.17
C HIS A 363 14.89 -5.73 -0.68
N ARG A 364 14.37 -6.81 -0.14
CA ARG A 364 14.54 -7.14 1.30
C ARG A 364 15.99 -7.43 1.68
N GLU A 365 16.70 -8.13 0.82
CA GLU A 365 18.14 -8.41 0.98
C GLU A 365 18.95 -7.12 0.95
N ARG A 366 18.62 -6.21 0.04
CA ARG A 366 19.22 -4.89 -0.06
C ARG A 366 18.98 -4.05 1.20
N MET A 367 17.76 -4.08 1.75
CA MET A 367 17.45 -3.38 3.00
C MET A 367 18.11 -4.03 4.23
N ALA A 368 18.32 -5.32 4.23
CA ALA A 368 19.10 -6.00 5.26
C ALA A 368 20.58 -5.57 5.20
N THR A 369 21.17 -5.48 4.01
CA THR A 369 22.53 -4.94 3.81
C THR A 369 22.60 -3.48 4.29
N LEU A 370 21.60 -2.65 3.95
CA LEU A 370 21.53 -1.26 4.42
C LEU A 370 21.53 -1.17 5.95
N ALA A 371 20.78 -2.02 6.62
CA ALA A 371 20.74 -2.06 8.08
C ALA A 371 22.12 -2.42 8.67
N THR A 372 22.83 -3.38 8.06
CA THR A 372 24.20 -3.76 8.48
C THR A 372 25.21 -2.62 8.25
N VAL A 373 25.11 -1.93 7.13
CA VAL A 373 26.02 -0.83 6.76
C VAL A 373 25.84 0.38 7.68
N LEU A 374 24.64 0.61 8.19
CA LEU A 374 24.32 1.71 9.11
C LEU A 374 24.43 1.31 10.61
N ASP A 375 24.75 0.04 10.90
CA ASP A 375 24.87 -0.40 12.28
C ASP A 375 25.95 0.39 13.03
N ASP A 376 25.65 0.77 14.28
CA ASP A 376 26.51 1.57 15.17
C ASP A 376 26.96 2.95 14.66
N THR A 377 26.42 3.43 13.55
CA THR A 377 26.79 4.75 13.00
C THR A 377 26.07 5.93 13.66
N GLY A 378 24.97 5.72 14.39
CA GLY A 378 24.03 6.77 14.83
C GLY A 378 23.13 7.30 13.72
N LEU A 379 23.22 6.74 12.48
CA LEU A 379 22.30 7.02 11.39
C LEU A 379 21.26 5.91 11.26
N HIS A 380 20.02 6.29 11.23
CA HIS A 380 18.89 5.37 11.12
C HIS A 380 18.01 5.75 9.94
N VAL A 381 17.55 4.78 9.20
CA VAL A 381 16.63 5.01 8.08
C VAL A 381 15.38 4.17 8.22
N GLY A 382 14.24 4.74 7.83
CA GLY A 382 12.96 4.06 7.82
C GLY A 382 11.95 4.76 6.92
N GLY A 383 10.82 4.11 6.72
CA GLY A 383 9.71 4.65 5.93
C GLY A 383 9.30 3.77 4.76
N ALA A 384 8.38 4.29 3.96
CA ALA A 384 7.67 3.50 2.95
C ALA A 384 8.58 2.81 1.93
N GLY A 385 9.67 3.45 1.53
CA GLY A 385 10.63 2.88 0.56
C GLY A 385 11.59 1.84 1.15
N ILE A 386 11.60 1.66 2.47
CA ILE A 386 12.54 0.80 3.20
C ILE A 386 11.78 -0.34 3.87
N ASP A 387 10.80 0.01 4.69
CA ASP A 387 10.03 -0.93 5.50
C ASP A 387 8.77 -1.44 4.79
N GLY A 388 8.34 -0.75 3.74
CA GLY A 388 7.09 -0.99 3.00
C GLY A 388 6.04 0.10 3.23
N ALA A 389 5.10 0.23 2.29
CA ALA A 389 4.05 1.23 2.33
C ALA A 389 2.93 0.85 3.31
N GLY A 390 2.36 1.86 3.97
CA GLY A 390 1.18 1.75 4.81
C GLY A 390 1.40 2.16 6.26
N VAL A 391 0.33 2.66 6.91
CA VAL A 391 0.38 3.20 8.27
C VAL A 391 0.84 2.15 9.28
N GLY A 392 0.35 0.91 9.20
CA GLY A 392 0.79 -0.16 10.11
C GLY A 392 2.29 -0.45 10.00
N THR A 393 2.81 -0.46 8.78
CA THR A 393 4.26 -0.67 8.55
C THR A 393 5.08 0.50 9.10
N ALA A 394 4.60 1.75 8.92
CA ALA A 394 5.26 2.94 9.47
C ALA A 394 5.31 2.90 11.01
N ILE A 395 4.24 2.45 11.68
CA ILE A 395 4.20 2.29 13.14
C ILE A 395 5.23 1.25 13.61
N VAL A 396 5.29 0.10 12.95
CA VAL A 396 6.26 -0.95 13.29
C VAL A 396 7.69 -0.45 13.06
N ALA A 397 7.95 0.24 11.96
CA ALA A 397 9.26 0.83 11.65
C ALA A 397 9.67 1.88 12.69
N GLY A 398 8.78 2.81 13.05
CA GLY A 398 9.05 3.82 14.06
C GLY A 398 9.39 3.20 15.42
N ARG A 399 8.62 2.21 15.88
CA ARG A 399 8.91 1.49 17.13
C ARG A 399 10.22 0.70 17.08
N ARG A 400 10.57 0.15 15.91
CA ARG A 400 11.88 -0.52 15.71
C ARG A 400 13.02 0.46 15.86
N LEU A 401 12.95 1.60 15.16
CA LEU A 401 13.99 2.63 15.20
C LEU A 401 14.17 3.22 16.60
N ALA A 402 13.07 3.49 17.30
CA ALA A 402 13.12 3.97 18.68
C ALA A 402 13.87 3.00 19.60
N ARG A 403 13.57 1.69 19.51
CA ARG A 403 14.28 0.67 20.33
C ARG A 403 15.78 0.60 20.00
N GLN A 404 16.18 0.76 18.75
CA GLN A 404 17.60 0.75 18.38
C GLN A 404 18.39 1.89 19.05
N ILE A 405 17.74 3.04 19.25
CA ILE A 405 18.36 4.19 19.92
C ILE A 405 18.39 3.96 21.45
N THR A 406 17.24 3.61 22.04
CA THR A 406 17.13 3.47 23.51
C THR A 406 17.96 2.31 24.07
N SER A 407 18.10 1.18 23.35
CA SER A 407 18.94 0.07 23.81
C SER A 407 20.43 0.44 23.87
N LYS A 408 20.91 1.35 23.03
CA LYS A 408 22.29 1.87 23.07
C LYS A 408 22.53 2.82 24.25
N GLU A 409 21.49 3.51 24.73
CA GLU A 409 21.60 4.37 25.92
C GLU A 409 21.67 3.57 27.21
N GLU A 410 21.01 2.37 27.26
CA GLU A 410 21.06 1.48 28.41
C GLU A 410 22.41 0.71 28.55
N GLU A 411 23.17 0.57 27.47
CA GLU A 411 24.48 -0.09 27.44
C GLU A 411 25.67 0.86 27.72
N LYS A 412 25.45 2.18 27.73
CA LYS A 412 26.45 3.20 28.07
C LYS A 412 26.37 3.58 29.54
#